data_80efc2ddb474beb12a3ee55bfa9458cf
#
_entry.id   80efc2ddb474beb12a3ee55bfa9458cf
#
_cell.length_a   1.000
_cell.length_b   1.000
_cell.length_c   1.000
_cell.angle_alpha   90.00
_cell.angle_beta   90.00
_cell.angle_gamma   90.00
#
_symmetry.space_group_name_H-M   'P 1'
#
loop_
_entity.id
_entity.type
_entity.pdbx_description
1 polymer ?
#
loop_
_entity_poly.entity_id
_entity_poly.type
_entity_poly.pdbx_seq_one_letter_code
_entity_poly.pdbx_strand_id
1 'polypeptide(L)'
;MRSLALYMCACVIALTGGRALADDWNVYLTVDNQFDVYYGTSMTTTFAAGGGSNWMVEYNFSATGRPTTDYLYVATSSDHSGAQGFIGTFHNTTLNATLSTGTTGWQVFPAGQHLPQLFGMPGSWPASQMPTQTQVDAAIAYATANSLWVAPSTAPGYDNDPSTPIAPYSFIWPTALPNIQTSAQWIWYDSGKDTSVSSVLPIPLRGFNHDEFLVFRVPGAVPEPVTAVLLGVGAVLFGRR
;
A
#
# COMPACT_ATOMS: atom_id res chain seq x y z
N MET A 1 33.88 31.31 33.40
CA MET A 1 32.45 31.23 33.04
C MET A 1 32.15 30.69 31.64
N ARG A 2 33.10 29.96 31.01
CA ARG A 2 32.88 29.37 29.67
C ARG A 2 32.58 27.84 29.66
N SER A 3 32.71 27.16 30.80
CA SER A 3 32.55 25.70 30.87
C SER A 3 31.13 25.22 31.20
N LEU A 4 30.23 26.05 31.66
CA LEU A 4 28.88 25.65 32.06
C LEU A 4 27.91 25.54 30.89
N ALA A 5 28.16 26.28 29.80
CA ALA A 5 27.30 26.27 28.62
C ALA A 5 27.44 25.00 27.76
N LEU A 6 28.61 24.32 27.83
CA LEU A 6 28.84 23.11 27.02
C LEU A 6 28.18 21.86 27.62
N TYR A 7 27.96 21.82 28.94
CA TYR A 7 27.32 20.68 29.61
C TYR A 7 25.81 20.64 29.43
N MET A 8 25.15 21.77 29.25
CA MET A 8 23.71 21.83 29.03
C MET A 8 23.32 21.34 27.59
N CYS A 9 24.21 21.51 26.62
CA CYS A 9 23.93 21.06 25.26
C CYS A 9 24.05 19.53 25.09
N ALA A 10 24.90 18.86 25.86
CA ALA A 10 25.11 17.44 25.82
C ALA A 10 23.96 16.64 26.48
N CYS A 11 23.27 17.21 27.48
CA CYS A 11 22.17 16.54 28.16
C CYS A 11 20.85 16.50 27.36
N VAL A 12 20.66 17.39 26.39
CA VAL A 12 19.43 17.43 25.59
C VAL A 12 19.45 16.37 24.48
N ILE A 13 20.62 15.91 24.04
CA ILE A 13 20.75 14.89 22.97
C ILE A 13 20.57 13.46 23.53
N ALA A 14 20.73 13.23 24.83
CA ALA A 14 20.65 11.91 25.42
C ALA A 14 19.21 11.41 25.72
N LEU A 15 18.19 12.25 25.54
CA LEU A 15 16.78 11.92 25.85
C LEU A 15 15.93 11.52 24.62
N THR A 16 16.50 11.56 23.43
CA THR A 16 15.85 10.97 22.27
C THR A 16 16.31 9.50 22.06
N GLY A 17 16.27 8.73 23.13
CA GLY A 17 16.28 7.26 23.00
C GLY A 17 15.06 6.89 22.16
N GLY A 18 15.29 6.56 20.89
CA GLY A 18 14.24 6.19 19.97
C GLY A 18 13.42 5.05 20.59
N ARG A 19 12.26 5.34 21.10
CA ARG A 19 11.24 4.31 21.27
C ARG A 19 11.04 3.75 19.87
N ALA A 20 11.28 2.46 19.70
CA ALA A 20 10.67 1.76 18.60
C ALA A 20 9.16 1.93 18.82
N LEU A 21 8.59 2.91 18.14
CA LEU A 21 7.16 3.15 18.22
C LEU A 21 6.51 1.98 17.52
N ALA A 22 5.58 1.38 18.20
CA ALA A 22 4.73 0.34 17.64
C ALA A 22 3.39 1.01 17.35
N ASP A 23 2.87 0.77 16.16
CA ASP A 23 1.62 1.32 15.69
C ASP A 23 0.52 0.26 15.66
N ASP A 24 -0.69 0.73 15.94
CA ASP A 24 -1.91 -0.05 15.78
C ASP A 24 -2.66 0.43 14.55
N TRP A 25 -3.22 -0.51 13.79
CA TRP A 25 -3.88 -0.23 12.53
C TRP A 25 -5.26 -0.86 12.45
N ASN A 26 -6.22 -0.10 11.94
CA ASN A 26 -7.46 -0.61 11.39
C ASN A 26 -7.40 -0.53 9.86
N VAL A 27 -7.66 -1.64 9.20
CA VAL A 27 -7.54 -1.77 7.75
C VAL A 27 -8.89 -2.16 7.18
N TYR A 28 -9.30 -1.42 6.16
CA TYR A 28 -10.53 -1.62 5.42
C TYR A 28 -10.18 -1.67 3.95
N LEU A 29 -10.46 -2.77 3.27
CA LEU A 29 -10.13 -2.90 1.85
C LEU A 29 -11.02 -3.89 1.12
N THR A 30 -10.98 -3.83 -0.19
CA THR A 30 -11.42 -4.91 -1.07
C THR A 30 -10.51 -5.00 -2.29
N VAL A 31 -10.46 -6.16 -2.90
CA VAL A 31 -9.68 -6.43 -4.11
C VAL A 31 -10.50 -7.29 -5.06
N ASP A 32 -10.46 -6.99 -6.31
CA ASP A 32 -10.92 -7.83 -7.39
C ASP A 32 -9.71 -8.58 -7.99
N ASN A 33 -9.46 -9.90 -7.66
CA ASN A 33 -10.40 -10.81 -6.98
C ASN A 33 -9.96 -11.25 -5.58
N GLN A 34 -8.68 -11.53 -5.33
CA GLN A 34 -8.19 -12.13 -4.09
C GLN A 34 -7.02 -11.34 -3.52
N PHE A 35 -6.87 -11.38 -2.21
CA PHE A 35 -5.75 -10.74 -1.54
C PHE A 35 -5.38 -11.40 -0.21
N ASP A 36 -4.13 -11.21 0.18
CA ASP A 36 -3.63 -11.38 1.54
C ASP A 36 -2.88 -10.12 1.98
N VAL A 37 -2.95 -9.82 3.28
CA VAL A 37 -2.29 -8.66 3.87
C VAL A 37 -1.18 -9.09 4.79
N TYR A 38 -0.07 -8.38 4.71
CA TYR A 38 1.13 -8.62 5.50
C TYR A 38 1.69 -7.32 6.07
N TYR A 39 2.46 -7.45 7.14
CA TYR A 39 3.34 -6.42 7.66
C TYR A 39 4.76 -6.92 7.66
N GLY A 40 5.72 -6.03 7.48
CA GLY A 40 7.10 -6.44 7.58
C GLY A 40 8.10 -5.47 6.99
N THR A 41 9.33 -5.94 6.95
CA THR A 41 10.47 -5.18 6.43
C THR A 41 10.48 -5.19 4.90
N SER A 42 11.49 -4.57 4.30
CA SER A 42 11.74 -4.65 2.86
C SER A 42 12.23 -6.02 2.39
N MET A 43 12.28 -7.02 3.25
CA MET A 43 12.82 -8.36 2.94
C MET A 43 11.91 -9.51 3.37
N THR A 44 11.22 -9.36 4.49
CA THR A 44 10.42 -10.43 5.10
C THR A 44 9.13 -9.89 5.68
N THR A 45 8.10 -10.70 5.65
CA THR A 45 6.78 -10.32 6.12
C THR A 45 6.26 -11.23 7.23
N THR A 46 5.23 -10.74 7.91
CA THR A 46 4.36 -11.51 8.79
C THR A 46 2.95 -11.40 8.27
N PHE A 47 2.28 -12.52 8.09
CA PHE A 47 0.88 -12.57 7.70
C PHE A 47 0.01 -11.87 8.75
N ALA A 48 -0.88 -11.00 8.30
CA ALA A 48 -1.77 -10.23 9.16
C ALA A 48 -3.22 -10.68 9.03
N ALA A 49 -3.71 -10.82 7.81
CA ALA A 49 -5.06 -11.25 7.53
C ALA A 49 -5.15 -11.85 6.12
N GLY A 50 -5.98 -12.83 5.96
CA GLY A 50 -6.25 -13.49 4.69
C GLY A 50 -7.60 -13.14 4.13
N GLY A 51 -7.60 -13.12 2.93
CA GLY A 51 -8.34 -13.24 1.82
C GLY A 51 -9.80 -13.06 1.77
N GLY A 52 -10.19 -12.03 1.12
CA GLY A 52 -11.47 -11.97 0.47
C GLY A 52 -11.33 -12.44 -0.98
N SER A 53 -12.43 -12.91 -1.51
CA SER A 53 -12.60 -13.20 -2.94
C SER A 53 -13.86 -12.52 -3.50
N ASN A 54 -14.49 -11.67 -2.72
CA ASN A 54 -15.68 -10.93 -3.15
C ASN A 54 -15.40 -9.42 -3.13
N TRP A 55 -15.09 -8.88 -4.26
CA TRP A 55 -14.80 -7.46 -4.45
C TRP A 55 -15.98 -6.51 -4.12
N MET A 56 -17.19 -7.04 -3.97
CA MET A 56 -18.39 -6.26 -3.61
C MET A 56 -18.52 -6.00 -2.11
N VAL A 57 -17.68 -6.61 -1.27
CA VAL A 57 -17.74 -6.44 0.18
C VAL A 57 -16.45 -5.83 0.71
N GLU A 58 -16.58 -5.01 1.73
CA GLU A 58 -15.47 -4.50 2.50
C GLU A 58 -14.97 -5.56 3.48
N TYR A 59 -13.68 -5.81 3.46
CA TYR A 59 -12.99 -6.62 4.46
C TYR A 59 -12.31 -5.71 5.46
N ASN A 60 -12.40 -6.07 6.74
CA ASN A 60 -11.76 -5.29 7.80
C ASN A 60 -11.00 -6.20 8.78
N PHE A 61 -9.91 -5.69 9.30
CA PHE A 61 -9.14 -6.32 10.35
C PHE A 61 -8.28 -5.28 11.08
N SER A 62 -7.79 -5.66 12.25
CA SER A 62 -6.89 -4.83 13.05
C SER A 62 -5.55 -5.52 13.21
N ALA A 63 -4.48 -4.75 13.23
CA ALA A 63 -3.14 -5.21 13.55
C ALA A 63 -2.54 -4.31 14.62
N THR A 64 -1.98 -4.89 15.67
CA THR A 64 -1.46 -4.16 16.83
C THR A 64 0.04 -4.35 16.98
N GLY A 65 0.69 -3.35 17.58
CA GLY A 65 2.10 -3.44 17.93
C GLY A 65 3.04 -3.56 16.74
N ARG A 66 2.73 -2.95 15.59
CA ARG A 66 3.55 -3.03 14.39
C ARG A 66 4.68 -2.01 14.44
N PRO A 67 5.94 -2.42 14.19
CA PRO A 67 7.05 -1.47 14.13
C PRO A 67 6.77 -0.36 13.10
N THR A 68 7.07 0.88 13.44
CA THR A 68 6.89 2.04 12.54
C THR A 68 7.76 1.96 11.28
N THR A 69 8.79 1.12 11.30
CA THR A 69 9.66 0.85 10.15
C THR A 69 9.10 -0.18 9.19
N ASP A 70 8.03 -0.86 9.56
CA ASP A 70 7.40 -1.86 8.71
C ASP A 70 6.65 -1.20 7.55
N TYR A 71 6.55 -1.95 6.48
CA TYR A 71 5.61 -1.69 5.39
C TYR A 71 4.31 -2.44 5.66
N LEU A 72 3.23 -1.88 5.16
CA LEU A 72 1.98 -2.59 4.90
C LEU A 72 2.04 -3.16 3.49
N TYR A 73 1.77 -4.44 3.33
CA TYR A 73 1.76 -5.12 2.04
C TYR A 73 0.40 -5.71 1.76
N VAL A 74 -0.04 -5.63 0.50
CA VAL A 74 -1.20 -6.36 -0.03
C VAL A 74 -0.73 -7.17 -1.23
N ALA A 75 -0.71 -8.48 -1.10
CA ALA A 75 -0.48 -9.38 -2.24
C ALA A 75 -1.83 -9.71 -2.87
N THR A 76 -1.90 -9.67 -4.18
CA THR A 76 -3.15 -9.89 -4.91
C THR A 76 -3.02 -11.01 -5.94
N SER A 77 -4.13 -11.64 -6.25
CA SER A 77 -4.26 -12.59 -7.34
C SER A 77 -5.57 -12.34 -8.09
N SER A 78 -5.53 -12.44 -9.40
CA SER A 78 -6.68 -12.28 -10.29
C SER A 78 -7.21 -13.63 -10.76
N ASP A 79 -8.46 -13.66 -11.23
CA ASP A 79 -9.07 -14.81 -11.87
C ASP A 79 -8.93 -14.80 -13.40
N HIS A 80 -8.12 -13.90 -13.95
CA HIS A 80 -7.94 -13.66 -15.38
C HIS A 80 -9.22 -13.18 -16.08
N SER A 81 -10.15 -12.59 -15.34
CA SER A 81 -11.37 -12.02 -15.91
C SER A 81 -11.20 -10.55 -16.35
N GLY A 82 -12.30 -9.94 -16.77
CA GLY A 82 -12.26 -8.64 -17.44
C GLY A 82 -12.05 -7.42 -16.54
N ALA A 83 -11.98 -7.57 -15.21
CA ALA A 83 -11.85 -6.49 -14.26
C ALA A 83 -10.85 -6.85 -13.15
N GLN A 84 -10.15 -5.86 -12.64
CA GLN A 84 -9.25 -6.01 -11.50
C GLN A 84 -9.01 -4.65 -10.84
N GLY A 85 -8.79 -4.67 -9.55
CA GLY A 85 -8.54 -3.45 -8.79
C GLY A 85 -8.37 -3.71 -7.31
N PHE A 86 -7.76 -2.72 -6.66
CA PHE A 86 -7.59 -2.66 -5.22
C PHE A 86 -8.02 -1.29 -4.71
N ILE A 87 -8.86 -1.27 -3.69
CA ILE A 87 -9.24 -0.05 -2.97
C ILE A 87 -9.18 -0.30 -1.47
N GLY A 88 -8.70 0.69 -0.72
CA GLY A 88 -8.63 0.54 0.74
C GLY A 88 -8.27 1.81 1.49
N THR A 89 -8.54 1.76 2.79
CA THR A 89 -8.17 2.75 3.79
C THR A 89 -7.49 2.07 4.96
N PHE A 90 -6.32 2.59 5.32
CA PHE A 90 -5.44 2.09 6.36
C PHE A 90 -5.31 3.17 7.42
N HIS A 91 -5.99 2.98 8.54
CA HIS A 91 -6.00 3.95 9.63
C HIS A 91 -5.04 3.53 10.73
N ASN A 92 -3.96 4.29 10.89
CA ASN A 92 -3.07 4.20 12.03
C ASN A 92 -3.76 4.84 13.23
N THR A 93 -4.20 4.02 14.18
CA THR A 93 -4.95 4.50 15.35
C THR A 93 -4.05 5.12 16.40
N THR A 94 -2.75 4.77 16.42
CA THR A 94 -1.76 5.36 17.31
C THR A 94 -1.46 6.81 16.94
N LEU A 95 -1.29 7.09 15.65
CA LEU A 95 -0.97 8.43 15.15
C LEU A 95 -2.22 9.21 14.71
N ASN A 96 -3.39 8.59 14.73
CA ASN A 96 -4.64 9.14 14.15
C ASN A 96 -4.43 9.63 12.70
N ALA A 97 -3.76 8.83 11.90
CA ALA A 97 -3.43 9.15 10.52
C ALA A 97 -3.98 8.09 9.58
N THR A 98 -4.36 8.51 8.39
CA THR A 98 -4.99 7.64 7.41
C THR A 98 -4.25 7.66 6.10
N LEU A 99 -4.03 6.46 5.56
CA LEU A 99 -3.50 6.23 4.21
C LEU A 99 -4.61 5.58 3.38
N SER A 100 -4.96 6.18 2.27
CA SER A 100 -5.92 5.60 1.32
C SER A 100 -5.24 5.26 0.01
N THR A 101 -5.76 4.27 -0.70
CA THR A 101 -5.32 3.99 -2.08
C THR A 101 -5.55 5.21 -2.96
N GLY A 102 -4.69 5.40 -3.96
CA GLY A 102 -4.69 6.60 -4.80
C GLY A 102 -3.94 7.79 -4.22
N THR A 103 -3.56 7.78 -2.93
CA THR A 103 -2.66 8.80 -2.36
C THR A 103 -1.21 8.49 -2.66
N THR A 104 -0.35 9.50 -2.48
CA THR A 104 1.10 9.33 -2.65
C THR A 104 1.69 8.34 -1.64
N GLY A 105 2.75 7.65 -2.04
CA GLY A 105 3.48 6.70 -1.18
C GLY A 105 3.18 5.23 -1.47
N TRP A 106 2.08 4.91 -2.12
CA TRP A 106 1.83 3.56 -2.58
C TRP A 106 2.81 3.16 -3.69
N GLN A 107 3.27 1.93 -3.61
CA GLN A 107 4.11 1.30 -4.62
C GLN A 107 3.54 -0.07 -4.97
N VAL A 108 3.81 -0.53 -6.19
CA VAL A 108 3.43 -1.86 -6.66
C VAL A 108 4.61 -2.53 -7.34
N PHE A 109 4.70 -3.84 -7.20
CA PHE A 109 5.61 -4.70 -7.92
C PHE A 109 4.83 -5.78 -8.68
N PRO A 110 4.93 -5.83 -10.02
CA PRO A 110 4.27 -6.85 -10.83
C PRO A 110 5.05 -8.18 -10.78
N ALA A 111 4.91 -8.92 -9.69
CA ALA A 111 5.65 -10.16 -9.45
C ALA A 111 5.39 -11.21 -10.54
N GLY A 112 4.19 -11.23 -11.10
CA GLY A 112 3.83 -12.12 -12.19
C GLY A 112 4.68 -11.96 -13.45
N GLN A 113 5.18 -10.76 -13.75
CA GLN A 113 6.10 -10.52 -14.89
C GLN A 113 7.49 -11.13 -14.67
N HIS A 114 7.84 -11.42 -13.43
CA HIS A 114 9.16 -11.90 -13.05
C HIS A 114 9.17 -13.36 -12.61
N LEU A 115 8.15 -14.14 -13.00
CA LEU A 115 8.02 -15.55 -12.61
C LEU A 115 9.23 -16.42 -12.97
N PRO A 116 9.85 -16.28 -14.16
CA PRO A 116 11.03 -17.04 -14.48
C PRO A 116 12.22 -16.75 -13.56
N GLN A 117 12.41 -15.48 -13.21
CA GLN A 117 13.49 -15.02 -12.33
C GLN A 117 13.24 -15.39 -10.86
N LEU A 118 11.98 -15.36 -10.44
CA LEU A 118 11.60 -15.62 -9.05
C LEU A 118 11.44 -17.11 -8.75
N PHE A 119 10.80 -17.85 -9.66
CA PHE A 119 10.32 -19.19 -9.37
C PHE A 119 10.64 -20.22 -10.46
N GLY A 120 11.33 -19.82 -11.54
CA GLY A 120 11.57 -20.68 -12.68
C GLY A 120 10.29 -21.08 -13.43
N MET A 121 9.20 -20.36 -13.25
CA MET A 121 7.90 -20.63 -13.87
C MET A 121 7.80 -19.92 -15.21
N PRO A 122 7.49 -20.61 -16.31
CA PRO A 122 7.12 -19.95 -17.56
C PRO A 122 5.65 -19.48 -17.51
N GLY A 123 5.34 -18.42 -18.24
CA GLY A 123 3.96 -17.96 -18.43
C GLY A 123 3.43 -17.04 -17.33
N SER A 124 2.12 -16.89 -17.27
CA SER A 124 1.41 -16.08 -16.30
C SER A 124 1.17 -16.83 -15.00
N TRP A 125 0.93 -16.08 -13.91
CA TRP A 125 0.50 -16.65 -12.65
C TRP A 125 -0.84 -17.38 -12.81
N PRO A 126 -1.04 -18.54 -12.18
CA PRO A 126 -2.31 -19.27 -12.31
C PRO A 126 -3.51 -18.46 -11.80
N ALA A 127 -4.61 -18.52 -12.54
CA ALA A 127 -5.85 -17.84 -12.17
C ALA A 127 -6.34 -18.24 -10.78
N SER A 128 -6.75 -17.29 -9.99
CA SER A 128 -7.31 -17.45 -8.63
C SER A 128 -6.40 -18.21 -7.65
N GLN A 129 -5.10 -18.22 -7.90
CA GLN A 129 -4.12 -18.83 -7.02
C GLN A 129 -3.43 -17.74 -6.18
N MET A 130 -3.67 -17.74 -4.87
CA MET A 130 -2.91 -16.86 -3.98
C MET A 130 -1.46 -17.33 -3.84
N PRO A 131 -0.49 -16.39 -3.84
CA PRO A 131 0.89 -16.72 -3.53
C PRO A 131 1.03 -17.13 -2.05
N THR A 132 1.94 -18.05 -1.78
CA THR A 132 2.35 -18.36 -0.40
C THR A 132 3.15 -17.19 0.19
N GLN A 133 3.21 -17.09 1.51
CA GLN A 133 4.04 -16.07 2.18
C GLN A 133 5.50 -16.13 1.72
N THR A 134 6.07 -17.30 1.54
CA THR A 134 7.43 -17.45 1.02
C THR A 134 7.60 -16.86 -0.38
N GLN A 135 6.60 -16.99 -1.23
CA GLN A 135 6.60 -16.38 -2.57
C GLN A 135 6.46 -14.87 -2.50
N VAL A 136 5.63 -14.37 -1.58
CA VAL A 136 5.51 -12.92 -1.33
C VAL A 136 6.82 -12.34 -0.83
N ASP A 137 7.48 -12.98 0.14
CA ASP A 137 8.78 -12.56 0.66
C ASP A 137 9.86 -12.55 -0.45
N ALA A 138 9.89 -13.58 -1.28
CA ALA A 138 10.82 -13.64 -2.42
C ALA A 138 10.56 -12.50 -3.42
N ALA A 139 9.30 -12.19 -3.70
CA ALA A 139 8.93 -11.08 -4.58
C ALA A 139 9.35 -9.73 -3.99
N ILE A 140 9.11 -9.50 -2.71
CA ILE A 140 9.50 -8.27 -2.00
C ILE A 140 11.01 -8.09 -2.01
N ALA A 141 11.77 -9.14 -1.65
CA ALA A 141 13.22 -9.10 -1.63
C ALA A 141 13.80 -8.81 -3.03
N TYR A 142 13.28 -9.48 -4.04
CA TYR A 142 13.71 -9.28 -5.43
C TYR A 142 13.41 -7.87 -5.93
N ALA A 143 12.19 -7.36 -5.70
CA ALA A 143 11.80 -6.01 -6.09
C ALA A 143 12.67 -4.95 -5.41
N THR A 144 12.98 -5.14 -4.12
CA THR A 144 13.82 -4.23 -3.35
C THR A 144 15.26 -4.24 -3.83
N ALA A 145 15.85 -5.43 -4.03
CA ALA A 145 17.24 -5.57 -4.50
C ALA A 145 17.46 -5.00 -5.90
N ASN A 146 16.43 -5.04 -6.76
CA ASN A 146 16.52 -4.61 -8.14
C ASN A 146 15.85 -3.24 -8.42
N SER A 147 15.37 -2.54 -7.37
CA SER A 147 14.68 -1.24 -7.49
C SER A 147 13.48 -1.26 -8.44
N LEU A 148 12.66 -2.30 -8.36
CA LEU A 148 11.53 -2.55 -9.27
C LEU A 148 10.18 -2.03 -8.74
N TRP A 149 10.16 -1.37 -7.60
CA TRP A 149 8.95 -0.76 -7.08
C TRP A 149 8.57 0.47 -7.89
N VAL A 150 7.33 0.50 -8.38
CA VAL A 150 6.79 1.62 -9.17
C VAL A 150 5.51 2.16 -8.52
N ALA A 151 5.09 3.36 -8.91
CA ALA A 151 3.80 3.87 -8.49
C ALA A 151 2.67 3.07 -9.15
N PRO A 152 1.61 2.69 -8.41
CA PRO A 152 0.43 2.12 -9.03
C PRO A 152 -0.30 3.15 -9.90
N SER A 153 -1.00 2.67 -10.90
CA SER A 153 -1.86 3.50 -11.74
C SER A 153 -3.24 3.65 -11.11
N THR A 154 -3.85 4.81 -11.28
CA THR A 154 -5.22 5.11 -10.87
C THR A 154 -6.11 5.30 -12.07
N ALA A 155 -7.41 5.07 -11.91
CA ALA A 155 -8.41 5.42 -12.90
C ALA A 155 -9.21 6.62 -12.40
N PRO A 156 -9.17 7.76 -13.09
CA PRO A 156 -9.89 8.97 -12.67
C PRO A 156 -11.39 8.72 -12.48
N GLY A 157 -11.92 9.15 -11.35
CA GLY A 157 -13.33 8.98 -11.01
C GLY A 157 -13.74 7.60 -10.53
N TYR A 158 -12.83 6.62 -10.44
CA TYR A 158 -13.06 5.33 -9.81
C TYR A 158 -12.62 5.39 -8.35
N ASP A 159 -13.49 5.91 -7.51
CA ASP A 159 -13.28 6.11 -6.08
C ASP A 159 -14.45 5.55 -5.26
N ASN A 160 -14.41 5.79 -3.95
CA ASN A 160 -15.48 5.35 -3.04
C ASN A 160 -16.53 6.45 -2.81
N ASP A 161 -16.61 7.48 -3.65
CA ASP A 161 -17.56 8.57 -3.50
C ASP A 161 -18.90 8.25 -4.20
N PRO A 162 -19.99 8.00 -3.45
CA PRO A 162 -21.29 7.72 -4.04
C PRO A 162 -21.94 8.94 -4.72
N SER A 163 -21.40 10.14 -4.51
CA SER A 163 -21.90 11.36 -5.15
C SER A 163 -21.34 11.56 -6.56
N THR A 164 -20.30 10.84 -6.92
CA THR A 164 -19.70 10.80 -8.27
C THR A 164 -20.00 9.44 -8.94
N PRO A 165 -21.27 9.12 -9.23
CA PRO A 165 -21.59 7.84 -9.85
C PRO A 165 -20.94 7.81 -11.23
N ILE A 166 -20.06 6.86 -11.42
CA ILE A 166 -19.46 6.58 -12.71
C ILE A 166 -20.50 5.82 -13.52
N ALA A 167 -21.38 6.56 -14.19
CA ALA A 167 -22.25 5.95 -15.16
C ALA A 167 -21.44 5.52 -16.40
N PRO A 168 -21.65 4.32 -16.92
CA PRO A 168 -22.64 3.32 -16.59
C PRO A 168 -22.12 2.18 -15.69
N TYR A 169 -21.03 2.33 -14.96
CA TYR A 169 -20.23 1.27 -14.36
C TYR A 169 -20.34 1.16 -12.84
N SER A 170 -21.13 1.98 -12.22
CA SER A 170 -21.49 1.89 -10.79
C SER A 170 -22.09 0.54 -10.37
N PHE A 171 -22.46 -0.32 -11.32
CA PHE A 171 -22.93 -1.66 -11.05
C PHE A 171 -21.81 -2.71 -10.98
N ILE A 172 -20.59 -2.38 -11.42
CA ILE A 172 -19.47 -3.33 -11.41
C ILE A 172 -18.77 -3.29 -10.06
N TRP A 173 -18.42 -2.10 -9.56
CA TRP A 173 -17.82 -1.96 -8.26
C TRP A 173 -18.69 -1.10 -7.35
N PRO A 174 -18.87 -1.54 -6.08
CA PRO A 174 -19.64 -0.77 -5.13
C PRO A 174 -18.97 0.60 -4.92
N THR A 175 -19.78 1.62 -4.97
CA THR A 175 -19.46 2.92 -4.40
C THR A 175 -19.97 2.92 -2.96
N ALA A 176 -19.28 3.62 -2.06
CA ALA A 176 -19.67 3.71 -0.65
C ALA A 176 -19.48 2.41 0.16
N LEU A 177 -18.31 1.82 0.09
CA LEU A 177 -17.83 0.86 1.08
C LEU A 177 -17.69 1.60 2.43
N PRO A 178 -18.32 1.11 3.51
CA PRO A 178 -18.69 1.97 4.65
C PRO A 178 -17.52 2.61 5.42
N ASN A 179 -16.36 1.94 5.49
CA ASN A 179 -15.21 2.43 6.25
C ASN A 179 -14.03 2.82 5.34
N ILE A 180 -14.15 2.63 4.04
CA ILE A 180 -13.19 3.13 3.06
C ILE A 180 -13.51 4.61 2.81
N GLN A 181 -12.49 5.47 2.90
CA GLN A 181 -12.69 6.91 2.65
C GLN A 181 -13.22 7.17 1.24
N THR A 182 -14.09 8.17 1.12
CA THR A 182 -14.67 8.56 -0.18
C THR A 182 -13.62 8.99 -1.20
N SER A 183 -12.49 9.51 -0.73
CA SER A 183 -11.36 9.91 -1.59
C SER A 183 -10.44 8.75 -1.98
N ALA A 184 -10.64 7.54 -1.45
CA ALA A 184 -9.86 6.38 -1.84
C ALA A 184 -10.18 6.00 -3.29
N GLN A 185 -9.15 5.75 -4.09
CA GLN A 185 -9.30 5.42 -5.51
C GLN A 185 -8.94 3.94 -5.74
N TRP A 186 -9.63 3.34 -6.70
CA TRP A 186 -9.22 2.06 -7.23
C TRP A 186 -7.88 2.19 -7.95
N ILE A 187 -6.92 1.36 -7.55
CA ILE A 187 -5.58 1.31 -8.11
C ILE A 187 -5.26 -0.08 -8.64
N TRP A 188 -4.37 -0.12 -9.62
CA TRP A 188 -3.82 -1.36 -10.15
C TRP A 188 -2.45 -1.10 -10.79
N TYR A 189 -1.90 -2.10 -11.47
CA TYR A 189 -0.70 -1.96 -12.28
C TYR A 189 -1.06 -1.91 -13.77
N ASP A 190 -0.59 -0.88 -14.46
CA ASP A 190 -0.73 -0.80 -15.91
C ASP A 190 0.49 -1.43 -16.59
N SER A 191 0.33 -2.64 -17.10
CA SER A 191 1.40 -3.36 -17.80
C SER A 191 1.63 -2.83 -19.23
N GLY A 192 0.76 -2.00 -19.75
CA GLY A 192 0.74 -1.60 -21.16
C GLY A 192 0.39 -2.74 -22.12
N LYS A 193 -0.02 -3.91 -21.60
CA LYS A 193 -0.33 -5.12 -22.37
C LYS A 193 -1.80 -5.50 -22.29
N ASP A 194 -2.64 -4.57 -21.91
CA ASP A 194 -4.05 -4.83 -21.72
C ASP A 194 -4.72 -5.29 -23.03
N THR A 195 -5.12 -6.56 -23.08
CA THR A 195 -6.02 -7.10 -24.11
C THR A 195 -7.43 -7.07 -23.55
N SER A 196 -8.07 -5.92 -23.61
CA SER A 196 -9.38 -5.71 -23.05
C SER A 196 -10.42 -6.66 -23.59
N VAL A 197 -11.08 -7.39 -22.70
CA VAL A 197 -12.36 -8.08 -22.99
C VAL A 197 -13.56 -7.19 -22.73
N SER A 198 -13.36 -6.06 -22.07
CA SER A 198 -14.40 -5.09 -21.73
C SER A 198 -13.94 -3.69 -22.10
N SER A 199 -14.65 -3.03 -22.96
CA SER A 199 -14.47 -1.60 -23.23
C SER A 199 -15.03 -0.70 -22.12
N VAL A 200 -15.53 -1.30 -21.06
CA VAL A 200 -16.39 -0.65 -20.05
C VAL A 200 -15.56 -0.03 -18.97
N LEU A 201 -14.47 -0.66 -18.55
CA LEU A 201 -13.57 -0.14 -17.52
C LEU A 201 -12.37 0.57 -18.15
N PRO A 202 -11.85 1.62 -17.53
CA PRO A 202 -10.62 2.26 -17.98
C PRO A 202 -9.40 1.42 -17.59
N ILE A 203 -8.29 1.63 -18.30
CA ILE A 203 -6.98 1.20 -17.84
C ILE A 203 -6.65 1.97 -16.54
N PRO A 204 -6.10 1.30 -15.50
CA PRO A 204 -5.57 -0.06 -15.47
C PRO A 204 -6.55 -1.13 -14.98
N LEU A 205 -7.82 -0.79 -14.78
CA LEU A 205 -8.79 -1.63 -14.09
C LEU A 205 -9.48 -2.65 -14.99
N ARG A 206 -9.16 -2.65 -16.28
CA ARG A 206 -9.74 -3.56 -17.27
C ARG A 206 -8.74 -4.54 -17.82
N GLY A 207 -9.26 -5.62 -18.39
CA GLY A 207 -8.46 -6.63 -19.05
C GLY A 207 -8.01 -7.75 -18.12
N PHE A 208 -7.38 -8.76 -18.69
CA PHE A 208 -6.84 -9.88 -17.94
C PHE A 208 -5.43 -10.26 -18.37
N ASN A 209 -4.81 -9.47 -19.20
CA ASN A 209 -3.45 -9.70 -19.65
C ASN A 209 -2.44 -8.97 -18.75
N HIS A 210 -2.76 -8.95 -17.51
CA HIS A 210 -1.95 -8.34 -16.48
C HIS A 210 -1.13 -9.38 -15.75
N ASP A 211 -0.31 -8.90 -14.87
CA ASP A 211 0.41 -9.73 -13.94
C ASP A 211 -0.49 -9.98 -12.76
N GLU A 212 -1.14 -11.10 -12.78
CA GLU A 212 -2.15 -11.49 -11.82
C GLU A 212 -1.62 -11.67 -10.40
N PHE A 213 -0.31 -11.75 -10.25
CA PHE A 213 0.36 -11.67 -8.95
C PHE A 213 1.04 -10.30 -8.81
N LEU A 214 0.40 -9.40 -8.06
CA LEU A 214 0.97 -8.11 -7.68
C LEU A 214 1.24 -8.07 -6.19
N VAL A 215 2.24 -7.29 -5.81
CA VAL A 215 2.47 -6.91 -4.41
C VAL A 215 2.41 -5.40 -4.32
N PHE A 216 1.42 -4.88 -3.60
CA PHE A 216 1.35 -3.46 -3.24
C PHE A 216 2.02 -3.25 -1.90
N ARG A 217 2.60 -2.07 -1.70
CA ARG A 217 3.11 -1.65 -0.40
C ARG A 217 2.94 -0.17 -0.16
N VAL A 218 2.89 0.19 1.12
CA VAL A 218 3.01 1.56 1.59
C VAL A 218 3.87 1.56 2.86
N PRO A 219 4.76 2.56 3.09
CA PRO A 219 5.48 2.67 4.34
C PRO A 219 4.51 2.83 5.50
N GLY A 220 4.71 2.07 6.58
CA GLY A 220 3.93 2.22 7.81
C GLY A 220 4.24 3.52 8.55
N ALA A 221 5.42 4.10 8.33
CA ALA A 221 5.76 5.41 8.85
C ALA A 221 4.96 6.49 8.11
N VAL A 222 3.88 6.94 8.70
CA VAL A 222 3.21 8.17 8.26
C VAL A 222 4.09 9.34 8.69
N PRO A 223 4.55 10.22 7.77
CA PRO A 223 5.32 11.39 8.16
C PRO A 223 4.53 12.24 9.16
N GLU A 224 5.02 12.36 10.38
CA GLU A 224 4.38 13.22 11.36
C GLU A 224 4.41 14.67 10.86
N PRO A 225 3.28 15.36 10.78
CA PRO A 225 3.25 16.77 10.35
C PRO A 225 4.07 17.69 11.28
N VAL A 226 4.37 17.24 12.48
CA VAL A 226 5.10 18.02 13.52
C VAL A 226 6.62 18.07 13.29
N THR A 227 7.20 17.03 12.68
CA THR A 227 8.66 16.98 12.47
C THR A 227 9.12 18.03 11.46
N ALA A 228 8.33 18.33 10.47
CA ALA A 228 8.63 19.36 9.48
C ALA A 228 8.60 20.78 10.07
N VAL A 229 7.72 21.04 11.07
CA VAL A 229 7.60 22.34 11.74
C VAL A 229 8.80 22.58 12.65
N LEU A 230 9.26 21.57 13.39
CA LEU A 230 10.41 21.69 14.28
C LEU A 230 11.73 21.92 13.53
N LEU A 231 11.92 21.29 12.38
CA LEU A 231 13.07 21.54 11.51
C LEU A 231 13.03 22.93 10.89
N GLY A 232 11.83 23.42 10.52
CA GLY A 232 11.63 24.76 9.99
C GLY A 232 11.90 25.85 11.03
N VAL A 233 11.43 25.68 12.26
CA VAL A 233 11.64 26.64 13.38
C VAL A 233 13.11 26.64 13.81
N GLY A 234 13.77 25.48 13.86
CA GLY A 234 15.20 25.37 14.15
C GLY A 234 16.06 26.14 13.14
N ALA A 235 15.77 26.04 11.86
CA ALA A 235 16.51 26.73 10.81
C ALA A 235 16.34 28.26 10.86
N VAL A 236 15.20 28.76 11.29
CA VAL A 236 14.94 30.21 11.45
C VAL A 236 15.67 30.78 12.67
N LEU A 237 15.81 30.02 13.76
CA LEU A 237 16.47 30.49 14.99
C LEU A 237 17.99 30.46 14.87
N PHE A 238 18.59 29.62 14.05
CA PHE A 238 20.05 29.54 13.88
C PHE A 238 20.57 30.30 12.65
N GLY A 239 19.69 30.80 11.77
CA GLY A 239 20.06 31.53 10.56
C GLY A 239 20.30 33.04 10.74
N ARG A 240 20.22 33.57 11.96
CA ARG A 240 20.53 34.97 12.27
C ARG A 240 21.76 35.10 13.18
N ARG A 241 22.93 34.99 12.56
CA ARG A 241 24.19 35.58 13.09
C ARG A 241 25.06 36.02 11.92
#